data_298bebe209bcac71077cd1c94e35784d
#
_entry.id   298bebe209bcac71077cd1c94e35784d
#
_cell.length_a   1.000
_cell.length_b   1.000
_cell.length_c   1.000
_cell.angle_alpha   90.00
_cell.angle_beta   90.00
_cell.angle_gamma   90.00
#
_symmetry.space_group_name_H-M   'P 1'
#
loop_
_entity.id
_entity.type
_entity.pdbx_description
1 polymer ?
#
loop_
_entity_poly.entity_id
_entity_poly.type
_entity_poly.pdbx_seq_one_letter_code
_entity_poly.pdbx_strand_id
1 'polypeptide(L)'
;MKFAVALYHGEFEKSAFEKTQKWISALDTNLEYFEIQKTTVTELLENLIAGAENQNAESVIYTWSDCPFLDLELTKELCHQHEKYGAEYTFADGYPYGITPEIIHLGTLKILLQLSKQNPELGEGKVSRTSIFDLIKKDINSFEIETLISDKDFRLSRLEFASGTKFGKILCERFEKLIEAEEKKLGKTLCATEKCELAEKSPEILQ
;
A
#
# COMPACT_ATOMS: atom_id res chain seq x y z
N MET A 1 10.15 -16.87 -1.64
CA MET A 1 10.14 -15.73 -2.59
C MET A 1 10.92 -14.57 -1.99
N LYS A 2 11.69 -13.82 -2.79
CA LYS A 2 12.42 -12.64 -2.29
C LYS A 2 11.64 -11.37 -2.63
N PHE A 3 11.38 -10.55 -1.62
CA PHE A 3 10.65 -9.28 -1.76
C PHE A 3 11.62 -8.09 -1.74
N ALA A 4 11.25 -7.02 -2.41
CA ALA A 4 11.77 -5.67 -2.24
C ALA A 4 10.63 -4.73 -1.83
N VAL A 5 10.93 -3.63 -1.16
CA VAL A 5 9.92 -2.63 -0.80
C VAL A 5 10.11 -1.38 -1.66
N ALA A 6 9.05 -0.92 -2.29
CA ALA A 6 9.01 0.31 -3.06
C ALA A 6 8.13 1.36 -2.38
N LEU A 7 8.69 2.55 -2.14
CA LEU A 7 7.99 3.69 -1.58
C LEU A 7 7.80 4.78 -2.65
N TYR A 8 6.56 5.05 -3.02
CA TYR A 8 6.24 6.13 -3.93
C TYR A 8 5.98 7.44 -3.17
N HIS A 9 6.68 8.49 -3.55
CA HIS A 9 6.51 9.84 -3.01
C HIS A 9 5.58 10.66 -3.91
N GLY A 10 4.29 10.70 -3.55
CA GLY A 10 3.33 11.62 -4.19
C GLY A 10 3.47 13.03 -3.63
N GLU A 11 2.79 13.29 -2.52
CA GLU A 11 3.02 14.48 -1.68
C GLU A 11 3.78 14.01 -0.42
N PHE A 12 4.99 14.51 -0.23
CA PHE A 12 5.87 14.07 0.86
C PHE A 12 5.46 14.68 2.20
N GLU A 13 5.29 13.82 3.20
CA GLU A 13 5.06 14.20 4.59
C GLU A 13 6.06 13.45 5.49
N LYS A 14 6.95 14.18 6.15
CA LYS A 14 8.09 13.62 6.87
C LYS A 14 7.69 12.65 7.99
N SER A 15 6.68 12.99 8.78
CA SER A 15 6.27 12.15 9.93
C SER A 15 5.64 10.84 9.48
N ALA A 16 4.87 10.84 8.39
CA ALA A 16 4.33 9.64 7.80
C ALA A 16 5.43 8.75 7.21
N PHE A 17 6.40 9.36 6.52
CA PHE A 17 7.55 8.65 5.98
C PHE A 17 8.38 7.96 7.08
N GLU A 18 8.65 8.63 8.19
CA GLU A 18 9.34 8.03 9.34
C GLU A 18 8.60 6.80 9.90
N LYS A 19 7.26 6.82 9.92
CA LYS A 19 6.45 5.67 10.33
C LYS A 19 6.52 4.54 9.33
N THR A 20 6.44 4.86 8.03
CA THR A 20 6.59 3.88 6.96
C THR A 20 7.97 3.20 7.02
N GLN A 21 9.05 3.94 7.30
CA GLN A 21 10.38 3.36 7.50
C GLN A 21 10.43 2.41 8.71
N LYS A 22 9.78 2.76 9.82
CA LYS A 22 9.67 1.86 10.98
C LYS A 22 8.89 0.59 10.66
N TRP A 23 7.82 0.71 9.88
CA TRP A 23 7.04 -0.43 9.42
C TRP A 23 7.89 -1.37 8.54
N ILE A 24 8.69 -0.85 7.58
CA ILE A 24 9.60 -1.66 6.77
C ILE A 24 10.60 -2.42 7.67
N SER A 25 11.21 -1.73 8.61
CA SER A 25 12.19 -2.33 9.54
C SER A 25 11.56 -3.41 10.42
N ALA A 26 10.26 -3.34 10.68
CA ALA A 26 9.51 -4.33 11.46
C ALA A 26 9.05 -5.53 10.61
N LEU A 27 8.93 -5.38 9.29
CA LEU A 27 8.63 -6.50 8.38
C LEU A 27 9.77 -7.51 8.37
N ASP A 28 10.98 -7.04 8.08
CA ASP A 28 12.23 -7.80 8.13
C ASP A 28 13.39 -6.80 8.18
N THR A 29 14.33 -7.01 9.09
CA THR A 29 15.52 -6.15 9.23
C THR A 29 16.48 -6.22 8.03
N ASN A 30 16.34 -7.22 7.18
CA ASN A 30 17.15 -7.42 5.96
C ASN A 30 16.45 -6.93 4.69
N LEU A 31 15.19 -6.47 4.77
CA LEU A 31 14.51 -5.90 3.63
C LEU A 31 15.10 -4.54 3.28
N GLU A 32 15.60 -4.43 2.06
CA GLU A 32 15.99 -3.16 1.48
C GLU A 32 14.77 -2.51 0.83
N TYR A 33 14.70 -1.18 0.91
CA TYR A 33 13.67 -0.42 0.20
C TYR A 33 14.31 0.57 -0.77
N PHE A 34 13.54 0.96 -1.77
CA PHE A 34 13.90 2.03 -2.70
C PHE A 34 12.76 3.03 -2.84
N GLU A 35 13.13 4.25 -3.15
CA GLU A 35 12.20 5.39 -3.21
C GLU A 35 11.97 5.80 -4.66
N ILE A 36 10.72 6.08 -5.01
CA ILE A 36 10.31 6.54 -6.33
C ILE A 36 9.67 7.91 -6.17
N GLN A 37 10.25 8.91 -6.81
CA GLN A 37 9.72 10.27 -6.81
C GLN A 37 8.53 10.38 -7.76
N LYS A 38 7.79 11.49 -7.63
CA LYS A 38 6.62 11.79 -8.46
C LYS A 38 6.97 11.72 -9.95
N THR A 39 6.21 10.92 -10.69
CA THR A 39 6.50 10.54 -12.07
C THR A 39 5.21 10.15 -12.81
N THR A 40 5.31 9.73 -14.07
CA THR A 40 4.23 9.11 -14.84
C THR A 40 4.03 7.63 -14.45
N VAL A 41 2.91 7.04 -14.87
CA VAL A 41 2.65 5.61 -14.58
C VAL A 41 3.66 4.70 -15.28
N THR A 42 4.04 5.01 -16.51
CA THR A 42 5.06 4.26 -17.25
C THR A 42 6.41 4.32 -16.55
N GLU A 43 6.86 5.50 -16.14
CA GLU A 43 8.11 5.67 -15.39
C GLU A 43 8.06 5.03 -14.00
N LEU A 44 6.88 5.03 -13.34
CA LEU A 44 6.69 4.29 -12.08
C LEU A 44 7.01 2.81 -12.29
N LEU A 45 6.45 2.18 -13.33
CA LEU A 45 6.69 0.77 -13.63
C LEU A 45 8.15 0.48 -13.99
N GLU A 46 8.80 1.36 -14.75
CA GLU A 46 10.23 1.26 -15.06
C GLU A 46 11.09 1.32 -13.78
N ASN A 47 10.76 2.22 -12.85
CA ASN A 47 11.47 2.33 -11.56
C ASN A 47 11.21 1.12 -10.64
N LEU A 48 9.97 0.59 -10.61
CA LEU A 48 9.64 -0.62 -9.84
C LEU A 48 10.43 -1.83 -10.35
N ILE A 49 10.52 -2.01 -11.68
CA ILE A 49 11.31 -3.08 -12.30
C ILE A 49 12.79 -2.92 -11.97
N ALA A 50 13.35 -1.74 -12.20
CA ALA A 50 14.78 -1.48 -11.94
C ALA A 50 15.15 -1.69 -10.48
N GLY A 51 14.32 -1.23 -9.54
CA GLY A 51 14.52 -1.42 -8.10
C GLY A 51 14.47 -2.89 -7.69
N ALA A 52 13.50 -3.65 -8.20
CA ALA A 52 13.39 -5.08 -7.96
C ALA A 52 14.59 -5.86 -8.51
N GLU A 53 15.00 -5.58 -9.74
CA GLU A 53 16.16 -6.23 -10.39
C GLU A 53 17.48 -5.93 -9.65
N ASN A 54 17.69 -4.68 -9.22
CA ASN A 54 18.88 -4.28 -8.46
C ASN A 54 19.00 -5.02 -7.12
N GLN A 55 17.86 -5.33 -6.49
CA GLN A 55 17.80 -6.07 -5.23
C GLN A 55 17.66 -7.59 -5.43
N ASN A 56 17.65 -8.07 -6.67
CA ASN A 56 17.37 -9.48 -7.03
C ASN A 56 16.05 -9.98 -6.38
N ALA A 57 15.02 -9.15 -6.37
CA ALA A 57 13.71 -9.48 -5.84
C ALA A 57 12.81 -10.08 -6.92
N GLU A 58 11.97 -11.03 -6.53
CA GLU A 58 10.97 -11.67 -7.41
C GLU A 58 9.63 -10.92 -7.38
N SER A 59 9.36 -10.19 -6.27
CA SER A 59 8.14 -9.42 -6.08
C SER A 59 8.42 -8.12 -5.35
N VAL A 60 7.58 -7.12 -5.56
CA VAL A 60 7.66 -5.80 -4.94
C VAL A 60 6.47 -5.57 -4.02
N ILE A 61 6.74 -5.24 -2.77
CA ILE A 61 5.76 -4.67 -1.84
C ILE A 61 5.71 -3.17 -2.13
N TYR A 62 4.64 -2.71 -2.76
CA TYR A 62 4.47 -1.35 -3.21
C TYR A 62 3.51 -0.58 -2.31
N THR A 63 3.93 0.57 -1.84
CA THR A 63 3.08 1.48 -1.07
C THR A 63 3.50 2.94 -1.26
N TRP A 64 2.68 3.86 -0.76
CA TRP A 64 2.98 5.28 -0.73
C TRP A 64 3.61 5.66 0.60
N SER A 65 4.57 6.57 0.57
CA SER A 65 5.30 7.03 1.76
C SER A 65 4.45 7.86 2.74
N ASP A 66 3.25 8.26 2.35
CA ASP A 66 2.32 9.04 3.15
C ASP A 66 1.26 8.20 3.90
N CYS A 67 1.48 6.87 4.00
CA CYS A 67 0.61 5.92 4.68
C CYS A 67 1.15 5.55 6.08
N PRO A 68 0.83 6.32 7.14
CA PRO A 68 1.45 6.15 8.47
C PRO A 68 0.90 4.98 9.29
N PHE A 69 -0.16 4.29 8.82
CA PHE A 69 -0.86 3.24 9.57
C PHE A 69 -0.81 1.87 8.89
N LEU A 70 0.18 1.65 8.02
CA LEU A 70 0.39 0.34 7.41
C LEU A 70 0.45 -0.75 8.50
N ASP A 71 -0.37 -1.79 8.32
CA ASP A 71 -0.48 -2.86 9.30
C ASP A 71 0.54 -3.96 9.00
N LEU A 72 1.32 -4.30 10.03
CA LEU A 72 2.43 -5.24 9.91
C LEU A 72 1.95 -6.66 9.67
N GLU A 73 1.00 -7.12 10.48
CA GLU A 73 0.55 -8.52 10.44
C GLU A 73 -0.26 -8.78 9.18
N LEU A 74 -1.11 -7.84 8.79
CA LEU A 74 -1.86 -7.95 7.52
C LEU A 74 -0.93 -7.92 6.30
N THR A 75 0.18 -7.15 6.37
CA THR A 75 1.19 -7.17 5.29
C THR A 75 1.92 -8.52 5.21
N LYS A 76 2.27 -9.11 6.36
CA LYS A 76 2.88 -10.45 6.40
C LYS A 76 1.95 -11.50 5.82
N GLU A 77 0.66 -11.41 6.13
CA GLU A 77 -0.34 -12.31 5.56
C GLU A 77 -0.47 -12.14 4.04
N LEU A 78 -0.47 -10.89 3.54
CA LEU A 78 -0.43 -10.63 2.09
C LEU A 78 0.80 -11.29 1.43
N CYS A 79 1.99 -11.13 2.03
CA CYS A 79 3.21 -11.77 1.52
C CYS A 79 3.10 -13.29 1.53
N HIS A 80 2.54 -13.86 2.60
CA HIS A 80 2.32 -15.31 2.71
C HIS A 80 1.36 -15.83 1.64
N GLN A 81 0.24 -15.16 1.42
CA GLN A 81 -0.74 -15.54 0.38
C GLN A 81 -0.14 -15.40 -1.01
N HIS A 82 0.56 -14.29 -1.29
CA HIS A 82 1.25 -14.06 -2.55
C HIS A 82 2.23 -15.19 -2.90
N GLU A 83 3.07 -15.59 -1.93
CA GLU A 83 4.02 -16.68 -2.12
C GLU A 83 3.35 -18.04 -2.24
N LYS A 84 2.40 -18.34 -1.34
CA LYS A 84 1.71 -19.63 -1.26
C LYS A 84 0.98 -19.98 -2.55
N TYR A 85 0.34 -19.02 -3.18
CA TYR A 85 -0.46 -19.22 -4.39
C TYR A 85 0.29 -18.86 -5.67
N GLY A 86 1.54 -18.37 -5.57
CA GLY A 86 2.29 -17.92 -6.73
C GLY A 86 1.60 -16.77 -7.47
N ALA A 87 0.97 -15.87 -6.71
CA ALA A 87 0.17 -14.81 -7.27
C ALA A 87 1.01 -13.81 -8.07
N GLU A 88 0.41 -13.22 -9.08
CA GLU A 88 1.01 -12.17 -9.90
C GLU A 88 0.72 -10.77 -9.34
N TYR A 89 -0.41 -10.63 -8.63
CA TYR A 89 -0.81 -9.43 -7.92
C TYR A 89 -1.60 -9.79 -6.66
N THR A 90 -1.29 -9.16 -5.55
CA THR A 90 -1.98 -9.40 -4.27
C THR A 90 -2.30 -8.09 -3.57
N PHE A 91 -3.50 -7.95 -3.08
CA PHE A 91 -3.96 -6.78 -2.33
C PHE A 91 -4.99 -7.17 -1.26
N ALA A 92 -5.29 -6.23 -0.35
CA ALA A 92 -6.37 -6.40 0.61
C ALA A 92 -7.61 -5.61 0.19
N ASP A 93 -8.76 -6.28 0.14
CA ASP A 93 -10.05 -5.66 -0.17
C ASP A 93 -10.91 -5.48 1.09
N GLY A 94 -11.77 -4.49 1.08
CA GLY A 94 -12.64 -4.15 2.21
C GLY A 94 -11.98 -3.24 3.25
N TYR A 95 -10.67 -2.98 3.19
CA TYR A 95 -9.96 -2.04 4.05
C TYR A 95 -9.90 -0.63 3.47
N PRO A 96 -9.84 0.42 4.32
CA PRO A 96 -9.53 1.77 3.88
C PRO A 96 -8.13 1.86 3.28
N TYR A 97 -7.94 2.77 2.32
CA TYR A 97 -6.62 3.05 1.78
C TYR A 97 -5.63 3.50 2.88
N GLY A 98 -4.37 3.06 2.77
CA GLY A 98 -3.29 3.42 3.69
C GLY A 98 -3.08 2.46 4.86
N ILE A 99 -3.85 1.36 4.93
CA ILE A 99 -3.67 0.28 5.93
C ILE A 99 -2.79 -0.85 5.38
N THR A 100 -2.83 -1.09 4.07
CA THR A 100 -2.09 -2.18 3.43
C THR A 100 -1.31 -1.71 2.20
N PRO A 101 -0.19 -2.37 1.87
CA PRO A 101 0.47 -2.24 0.58
C PRO A 101 -0.22 -3.12 -0.47
N GLU A 102 0.26 -3.02 -1.70
CA GLU A 102 0.04 -3.96 -2.79
C GLU A 102 1.30 -4.79 -3.02
N ILE A 103 1.17 -6.03 -3.50
CA ILE A 103 2.30 -6.89 -3.84
C ILE A 103 2.20 -7.28 -5.31
N ILE A 104 3.29 -7.10 -6.05
CA ILE A 104 3.30 -7.27 -7.50
C ILE A 104 4.53 -8.11 -7.89
N HIS A 105 4.29 -9.20 -8.61
CA HIS A 105 5.38 -10.02 -9.14
C HIS A 105 6.16 -9.27 -10.23
N LEU A 106 7.47 -9.46 -10.30
CA LEU A 106 8.34 -8.77 -11.26
C LEU A 106 7.94 -9.05 -12.73
N GLY A 107 7.51 -10.28 -13.02
CA GLY A 107 6.99 -10.63 -14.35
C GLY A 107 5.76 -9.81 -14.73
N THR A 108 4.85 -9.63 -13.79
CA THR A 108 3.64 -8.81 -13.95
C THR A 108 3.99 -7.34 -14.19
N LEU A 109 4.95 -6.78 -13.44
CA LEU A 109 5.41 -5.41 -13.69
C LEU A 109 5.89 -5.21 -15.13
N LYS A 110 6.60 -6.19 -15.70
CA LYS A 110 7.06 -6.15 -17.10
C LYS A 110 5.90 -6.18 -18.10
N ILE A 111 4.85 -6.96 -17.82
CA ILE A 111 3.62 -6.99 -18.64
C ILE A 111 2.89 -5.65 -18.53
N LEU A 112 2.70 -5.11 -17.31
CA LEU A 112 2.05 -3.83 -17.08
C LEU A 112 2.79 -2.68 -17.75
N LEU A 113 4.12 -2.72 -17.81
CA LEU A 113 4.92 -1.75 -18.56
C LEU A 113 4.61 -1.78 -20.06
N GLN A 114 4.43 -2.95 -20.65
CA GLN A 114 4.02 -3.04 -22.05
C GLN A 114 2.59 -2.49 -22.25
N LEU A 115 1.67 -2.85 -21.34
CA LEU A 115 0.30 -2.34 -21.38
C LEU A 115 0.24 -0.81 -21.22
N SER A 116 1.07 -0.21 -20.35
CA SER A 116 1.11 1.25 -20.19
C SER A 116 1.59 1.97 -21.47
N LYS A 117 2.57 1.39 -22.16
CA LYS A 117 3.07 1.92 -23.44
C LYS A 117 2.04 1.78 -24.59
N GLN A 118 1.17 0.77 -24.54
CA GLN A 118 0.08 0.57 -25.50
C GLN A 118 -1.16 1.43 -25.18
N ASN A 119 -1.28 1.95 -23.97
CA ASN A 119 -2.38 2.78 -23.48
C ASN A 119 -1.84 4.12 -22.94
N PRO A 120 -1.45 5.07 -23.80
CA PRO A 120 -0.84 6.33 -23.38
C PRO A 120 -1.70 7.14 -22.39
N GLU A 121 -3.03 7.05 -22.48
CA GLU A 121 -3.95 7.71 -21.56
C GLU A 121 -3.79 7.24 -20.10
N LEU A 122 -3.30 6.01 -19.89
CA LEU A 122 -2.95 5.49 -18.56
C LEU A 122 -1.46 5.66 -18.27
N GLY A 123 -0.59 5.37 -19.25
CA GLY A 123 0.85 5.34 -19.07
C GLY A 123 1.48 6.72 -18.84
N GLU A 124 1.04 7.75 -19.58
CA GLU A 124 1.53 9.12 -19.47
C GLU A 124 0.81 9.92 -18.36
N GLY A 125 -0.23 9.32 -17.76
CA GLY A 125 -0.99 9.92 -16.70
C GLY A 125 -0.17 10.11 -15.41
N LYS A 126 -0.66 11.04 -14.56
CA LYS A 126 -0.16 11.19 -13.19
C LYS A 126 -0.47 9.92 -12.40
N VAL A 127 0.50 9.44 -11.63
CA VAL A 127 0.30 8.29 -10.74
C VAL A 127 -0.80 8.59 -9.71
N SER A 128 -1.78 7.72 -9.65
CA SER A 128 -2.86 7.69 -8.65
C SER A 128 -2.75 6.44 -7.79
N ARG A 129 -3.55 6.37 -6.74
CA ARG A 129 -3.63 5.21 -5.82
C ARG A 129 -4.06 3.93 -6.53
N THR A 130 -4.78 4.04 -7.64
CA THR A 130 -5.33 2.91 -8.39
C THR A 130 -4.57 2.61 -9.68
N SER A 131 -3.50 3.35 -10.00
CA SER A 131 -2.84 3.27 -11.32
C SER A 131 -2.40 1.85 -11.69
N ILE A 132 -1.86 1.09 -10.76
CA ILE A 132 -1.46 -0.32 -11.00
C ILE A 132 -2.69 -1.17 -11.30
N PHE A 133 -3.70 -1.09 -10.45
CA PHE A 133 -4.93 -1.85 -10.62
C PHE A 133 -5.72 -1.43 -11.86
N ASP A 134 -5.66 -0.17 -12.28
CA ASP A 134 -6.31 0.32 -13.50
C ASP A 134 -5.69 -0.29 -14.76
N LEU A 135 -4.40 -0.59 -14.76
CA LEU A 135 -3.75 -1.36 -15.83
C LEU A 135 -4.14 -2.84 -15.78
N ILE A 136 -4.15 -3.47 -14.60
CA ILE A 136 -4.55 -4.87 -14.42
C ILE A 136 -6.00 -5.08 -14.91
N LYS A 137 -6.90 -4.14 -14.63
CA LYS A 137 -8.30 -4.21 -15.09
C LYS A 137 -8.48 -4.24 -16.61
N LYS A 138 -7.48 -3.84 -17.40
CA LYS A 138 -7.57 -3.90 -18.88
C LYS A 138 -7.64 -5.34 -19.37
N ASP A 139 -7.03 -6.27 -18.65
CA ASP A 139 -7.09 -7.70 -18.96
C ASP A 139 -7.00 -8.54 -17.67
N ILE A 140 -7.94 -8.31 -16.76
CA ILE A 140 -7.93 -8.88 -15.40
C ILE A 140 -7.88 -10.41 -15.39
N ASN A 141 -8.46 -11.07 -16.42
CA ASN A 141 -8.50 -12.52 -16.52
C ASN A 141 -7.16 -13.15 -16.92
N SER A 142 -6.17 -12.33 -17.32
CA SER A 142 -4.83 -12.81 -17.69
C SER A 142 -3.86 -12.81 -16.51
N PHE A 143 -4.32 -12.44 -15.31
CA PHE A 143 -3.48 -12.38 -14.12
C PHE A 143 -3.99 -13.27 -13.00
N GLU A 144 -3.07 -13.95 -12.32
CA GLU A 144 -3.35 -14.68 -11.07
C GLU A 144 -3.38 -13.67 -9.90
N ILE A 145 -4.60 -13.34 -9.47
CA ILE A 145 -4.84 -12.31 -8.45
C ILE A 145 -5.29 -12.96 -7.15
N GLU A 146 -4.57 -12.68 -6.07
CA GLU A 146 -4.97 -13.05 -4.73
C GLU A 146 -5.47 -11.85 -3.95
N THR A 147 -6.49 -12.06 -3.12
CA THR A 147 -7.12 -10.98 -2.36
C THR A 147 -7.39 -11.41 -0.93
N LEU A 148 -6.83 -10.67 0.02
CA LEU A 148 -7.25 -10.75 1.42
C LEU A 148 -8.51 -9.91 1.62
N ILE A 149 -9.63 -10.57 1.93
CA ILE A 149 -10.91 -9.90 2.14
C ILE A 149 -11.09 -9.61 3.63
N SER A 150 -11.39 -8.37 3.97
CA SER A 150 -11.78 -8.01 5.34
C SER A 150 -13.13 -8.62 5.71
N ASP A 151 -13.27 -9.14 6.92
CA ASP A 151 -14.53 -9.67 7.44
C ASP A 151 -15.66 -8.62 7.44
N LYS A 152 -15.28 -7.35 7.54
CA LYS A 152 -16.18 -6.19 7.46
C LYS A 152 -15.76 -5.27 6.33
N ASP A 153 -16.71 -4.84 5.52
CA ASP A 153 -16.47 -3.87 4.44
C ASP A 153 -16.38 -2.44 4.99
N PHE A 154 -15.16 -1.92 5.10
CA PHE A 154 -14.89 -0.54 5.54
C PHE A 154 -14.88 0.49 4.41
N ARG A 155 -15.04 0.08 3.15
CA ARG A 155 -15.03 1.01 1.99
C ARG A 155 -16.16 2.03 2.06
N LEU A 156 -17.28 1.66 2.69
CA LEU A 156 -18.43 2.55 2.87
C LEU A 156 -18.17 3.70 3.87
N SER A 157 -17.19 3.54 4.76
CA SER A 157 -16.83 4.57 5.74
C SER A 157 -16.14 5.79 5.12
N ARG A 158 -15.68 5.70 3.86
CA ARG A 158 -14.92 6.75 3.16
C ARG A 158 -13.66 7.20 3.90
N LEU A 159 -13.12 6.35 4.76
CA LEU A 159 -11.88 6.59 5.47
C LEU A 159 -10.69 6.40 4.53
N GLU A 160 -9.72 7.29 4.62
CA GLU A 160 -8.44 7.19 3.93
C GLU A 160 -7.34 7.59 4.92
N PHE A 161 -6.42 6.67 5.18
CA PHE A 161 -5.32 6.87 6.12
C PHE A 161 -4.03 7.27 5.42
N ALA A 162 -4.11 8.35 4.65
CA ALA A 162 -3.00 8.93 3.92
C ALA A 162 -2.86 10.41 4.24
N SER A 163 -1.66 10.86 4.53
CA SER A 163 -1.34 12.23 5.00
C SER A 163 -0.98 13.21 3.87
N GLY A 164 -1.04 12.78 2.60
CA GLY A 164 -0.62 13.57 1.45
C GLY A 164 -1.48 14.80 1.12
N THR A 165 -2.61 15.00 1.81
CA THR A 165 -3.43 16.21 1.72
C THR A 165 -3.51 16.92 3.06
N LYS A 166 -3.85 18.22 3.07
CA LYS A 166 -4.05 18.97 4.33
C LYS A 166 -5.09 18.30 5.24
N PHE A 167 -6.20 17.84 4.65
CA PHE A 167 -7.24 17.13 5.39
C PHE A 167 -6.73 15.77 5.87
N GLY A 168 -6.11 14.99 4.99
CA GLY A 168 -5.53 13.68 5.34
C GLY A 168 -4.51 13.77 6.47
N LYS A 169 -3.65 14.82 6.48
CA LYS A 169 -2.70 15.06 7.58
C LYS A 169 -3.41 15.26 8.91
N ILE A 170 -4.42 16.15 8.97
CA ILE A 170 -5.20 16.40 10.18
C ILE A 170 -5.92 15.12 10.64
N LEU A 171 -6.51 14.39 9.70
CA LEU A 171 -7.17 13.11 9.97
C LEU A 171 -6.19 12.10 10.59
N CYS A 172 -5.02 11.92 9.98
CA CYS A 172 -3.99 11.02 10.48
C CYS A 172 -3.50 11.41 11.88
N GLU A 173 -3.27 12.70 12.15
CA GLU A 173 -2.84 13.20 13.47
C GLU A 173 -3.90 12.97 14.56
N ARG A 174 -5.18 13.13 14.22
CA ARG A 174 -6.29 12.86 15.16
C ARG A 174 -6.44 11.36 15.40
N PHE A 175 -6.36 10.58 14.34
CA PHE A 175 -6.50 9.14 14.41
C PHE A 175 -5.36 8.49 15.20
N GLU A 176 -4.14 8.99 15.08
CA GLU A 176 -3.01 8.54 15.88
C GLU A 176 -3.26 8.69 17.37
N LYS A 177 -3.70 9.89 17.81
CA LYS A 177 -4.04 10.14 19.22
C LYS A 177 -5.15 9.21 19.73
N LEU A 178 -6.11 8.90 18.87
CA LEU A 178 -7.21 8.01 19.20
C LEU A 178 -6.71 6.55 19.36
N ILE A 179 -5.86 6.08 18.45
CA ILE A 179 -5.22 4.76 18.54
C ILE A 179 -4.40 4.67 19.83
N GLU A 180 -3.51 5.63 20.09
CA GLU A 180 -2.65 5.63 21.29
C GLU A 180 -3.47 5.59 22.59
N ALA A 181 -4.57 6.33 22.64
CA ALA A 181 -5.46 6.34 23.80
C ALA A 181 -6.15 4.97 24.01
N GLU A 182 -6.63 4.35 22.93
CA GLU A 182 -7.32 3.06 23.02
C GLU A 182 -6.33 1.91 23.29
N GLU A 183 -5.16 1.91 22.66
CA GLU A 183 -4.10 0.94 22.92
C GLU A 183 -3.62 0.99 24.39
N LYS A 184 -3.44 2.21 24.93
CA LYS A 184 -3.11 2.40 26.36
C LYS A 184 -4.20 1.87 27.28
N LYS A 185 -5.46 2.09 26.95
CA LYS A 185 -6.61 1.61 27.72
C LYS A 185 -6.72 0.09 27.70
N LEU A 186 -6.48 -0.53 26.52
CA LEU A 186 -6.58 -1.97 26.33
C LEU A 186 -5.31 -2.74 26.71
N GLY A 187 -4.17 -2.06 26.83
CA GLY A 187 -2.86 -2.66 27.10
C GLY A 187 -2.35 -3.54 25.96
N LYS A 188 -2.80 -3.29 24.72
CA LYS A 188 -2.39 -4.02 23.52
C LYS A 188 -2.34 -3.13 22.29
N THR A 189 -1.59 -3.54 21.27
CA THR A 189 -1.61 -2.92 19.95
C THR A 189 -2.87 -3.34 19.18
N LEU A 190 -3.50 -2.38 18.49
CA LEU A 190 -4.69 -2.64 17.67
C LEU A 190 -4.29 -3.23 16.31
N CYS A 191 -5.00 -4.28 15.88
CA CYS A 191 -4.88 -4.81 14.52
C CYS A 191 -5.61 -3.90 13.50
N ALA A 192 -5.42 -4.18 12.20
CA ALA A 192 -6.02 -3.41 11.11
C ALA A 192 -7.55 -3.24 11.26
N THR A 193 -8.28 -4.33 11.52
CA THR A 193 -9.73 -4.31 11.71
C THR A 193 -10.15 -3.45 12.90
N GLU A 194 -9.47 -3.60 14.05
CA GLU A 194 -9.76 -2.81 15.25
C GLU A 194 -9.49 -1.32 15.05
N LYS A 195 -8.43 -0.96 14.31
CA LYS A 195 -8.16 0.43 13.92
C LYS A 195 -9.29 0.99 13.04
N CYS A 196 -9.73 0.23 12.04
CA CYS A 196 -10.83 0.65 11.17
C CYS A 196 -12.15 0.81 11.93
N GLU A 197 -12.50 -0.13 12.81
CA GLU A 197 -13.68 -0.03 13.66
C GLU A 197 -13.63 1.16 14.63
N LEU A 198 -12.46 1.45 15.20
CA LEU A 198 -12.25 2.60 16.05
C LEU A 198 -12.53 3.90 15.29
N ALA A 199 -12.03 4.02 14.06
CA ALA A 199 -12.28 5.18 13.21
C ALA A 199 -13.76 5.35 12.86
N GLU A 200 -14.48 4.27 12.55
CA GLU A 200 -15.92 4.32 12.27
C GLU A 200 -16.77 4.75 13.47
N LYS A 201 -16.37 4.30 14.67
CA LYS A 201 -17.05 4.64 15.93
C LYS A 201 -16.74 6.07 16.42
N SER A 202 -15.80 6.75 15.78
CA SER A 202 -15.28 8.07 16.20
C SER A 202 -15.46 9.11 15.08
N PRO A 203 -16.70 9.47 14.69
CA PRO A 203 -16.96 10.40 13.60
C PRO A 203 -16.39 11.80 13.85
N GLU A 204 -16.04 12.14 15.09
CA GLU A 204 -15.39 13.38 15.48
C GLU A 204 -13.99 13.55 14.86
N ILE A 205 -13.34 12.48 14.42
CA ILE A 205 -12.05 12.59 13.73
C ILE A 205 -12.21 13.22 12.34
N LEU A 206 -13.41 13.14 11.75
CA LEU A 206 -13.74 13.69 10.43
C LEU A 206 -14.20 15.16 10.49
N GLN A 207 -14.43 15.71 11.67
CA GLN A 207 -14.84 17.11 11.90
C GLN A 207 -13.64 18.01 12.16
#